data_8216311723f34b3ff1776f6827d361e2
#
_entry.id   8216311723f34b3ff1776f6827d361e2
#
_cell.length_a   1.000
_cell.length_b   1.000
_cell.length_c   1.000
_cell.angle_alpha   90.00
_cell.angle_beta   90.00
_cell.angle_gamma   90.00
#
_symmetry.space_group_name_H-M   'P 1'
#
loop_
_entity.id
_entity.type
_entity.pdbx_description
1 polymer ?
#
loop_
_entity_poly.entity_id
_entity_poly.type
_entity_poly.pdbx_seq_one_letter_code
_entity_poly.pdbx_strand_id
1 'polypeptide(L)'
;MNGQTFDDDIAAVARIDSVEKILQVICNTTGMGFAAVARVTAGHWVACAVRDQIEFGLVPGSELNIETTICNEIRGSRQAVVIDHVDEDPVFRKHHTPAMYGFQSYISMPIFRQNGEFFGTLCAIDPKPMALRSSTTIEMFEIFAQLIGFQLDAQERLASSEAALLDARQSAVLREQFIAVLGHDLRNPLGSINAGAEVLRRSVLDSRATAMVTLIQKSVGRMAVLIDNVLDFARGRLGGGLTLERNTDKPLKAELEQVIAELQSIWPDLVIDADLSITSLVDCDRGRVGQLLSNLLANAISHGAAGQPVRVEASDSGGFFTLSVINQGEPIPAKTLDSLFLPFFRAASGPSQQGLGLGLYIATEIARAHEGTLDVISNERETRFTFRMPLREVRKPPAIR
;
A
#
# COMPACT_ATOMS: atom_id res chain seq x y z
N MET A 1 -20.93 -3.27 27.99
CA MET A 1 -21.30 -4.64 27.56
C MET A 1 -22.08 -4.49 26.29
N ASN A 2 -21.39 -4.71 25.18
CA ASN A 2 -21.95 -4.46 23.83
C ASN A 2 -22.98 -5.55 23.54
N GLY A 3 -24.22 -5.13 23.17
CA GLY A 3 -25.21 -6.00 22.57
C GLY A 3 -24.67 -6.50 21.21
N GLN A 4 -23.89 -7.56 21.25
CA GLN A 4 -23.49 -8.31 20.07
C GLN A 4 -24.78 -8.93 19.55
N THR A 5 -25.29 -8.42 18.47
CA THR A 5 -26.48 -8.97 17.81
C THR A 5 -26.04 -10.31 17.23
N PHE A 6 -26.67 -11.42 17.64
CA PHE A 6 -26.46 -12.77 17.08
C PHE A 6 -26.71 -12.81 15.57
N ASP A 7 -27.35 -11.79 15.04
CA ASP A 7 -27.51 -11.56 13.60
C ASP A 7 -26.19 -11.60 12.82
N ASP A 8 -25.11 -11.06 13.40
CA ASP A 8 -23.78 -11.09 12.78
C ASP A 8 -23.20 -12.51 12.72
N ASP A 9 -23.41 -13.29 13.81
CA ASP A 9 -22.95 -14.70 13.87
C ASP A 9 -23.77 -15.57 12.92
N ILE A 10 -25.09 -15.36 12.85
CA ILE A 10 -26.00 -16.03 11.91
C ILE A 10 -25.58 -15.71 10.47
N ALA A 11 -25.36 -14.43 10.16
CA ALA A 11 -24.96 -13.99 8.83
C ALA A 11 -23.57 -14.50 8.47
N ALA A 12 -22.64 -14.62 9.42
CA ALA A 12 -21.30 -15.19 9.20
C ALA A 12 -21.39 -16.67 8.82
N VAL A 13 -22.18 -17.46 9.55
CA VAL A 13 -22.39 -18.88 9.24
C VAL A 13 -23.14 -19.06 7.91
N ALA A 14 -24.15 -18.22 7.63
CA ALA A 14 -24.92 -18.27 6.38
C ALA A 14 -24.08 -17.96 5.12
N ARG A 15 -23.01 -17.18 5.25
CA ARG A 15 -22.05 -16.90 4.17
C ARG A 15 -21.10 -18.06 3.86
N ILE A 16 -21.11 -19.10 4.68
CA ILE A 16 -20.29 -20.30 4.47
C ILE A 16 -21.06 -21.30 3.60
N ASP A 17 -20.88 -21.22 2.29
CA ASP A 17 -21.60 -22.05 1.30
C ASP A 17 -21.56 -23.56 1.59
N SER A 18 -20.55 -24.03 2.30
CA SER A 18 -20.40 -25.44 2.64
C SER A 18 -21.26 -25.89 3.83
N VAL A 19 -21.76 -24.99 4.68
CA VAL A 19 -22.50 -25.38 5.91
C VAL A 19 -23.77 -26.16 5.58
N GLU A 20 -24.55 -25.72 4.62
CA GLU A 20 -25.77 -26.43 4.21
C GLU A 20 -25.46 -27.86 3.74
N LYS A 21 -24.41 -28.01 2.93
CA LYS A 21 -23.91 -29.31 2.45
C LYS A 21 -23.39 -30.18 3.60
N ILE A 22 -22.68 -29.60 4.55
CA ILE A 22 -22.20 -30.29 5.75
C ILE A 22 -23.38 -30.87 6.53
N LEU A 23 -24.39 -30.08 6.82
CA LEU A 23 -25.59 -30.52 7.55
C LEU A 23 -26.32 -31.63 6.76
N GLN A 24 -26.37 -31.51 5.43
CA GLN A 24 -26.93 -32.55 4.58
C GLN A 24 -26.15 -33.88 4.63
N VAL A 25 -24.82 -33.80 4.57
CA VAL A 25 -23.94 -34.97 4.67
C VAL A 25 -24.09 -35.64 6.02
N ILE A 26 -24.14 -34.86 7.11
CA ILE A 26 -24.36 -35.37 8.46
C ILE A 26 -25.67 -36.20 8.51
N CYS A 27 -26.79 -35.60 8.10
CA CYS A 27 -28.10 -36.30 8.12
C CYS A 27 -28.06 -37.56 7.24
N ASN A 28 -27.50 -37.49 6.05
CA ASN A 28 -27.47 -38.62 5.11
C ASN A 28 -26.57 -39.78 5.61
N THR A 29 -25.44 -39.45 6.27
CA THR A 29 -24.46 -40.44 6.71
C THR A 29 -24.87 -41.12 8.02
N THR A 30 -25.43 -40.34 8.94
CA THR A 30 -25.82 -40.85 10.28
C THR A 30 -27.24 -41.37 10.33
N GLY A 31 -28.09 -41.01 9.34
CA GLY A 31 -29.52 -41.27 9.37
C GLY A 31 -30.32 -40.36 10.31
N MET A 32 -29.64 -39.39 10.96
CA MET A 32 -30.34 -38.45 11.85
C MET A 32 -31.14 -37.43 11.08
N GLY A 33 -32.31 -37.10 11.57
CA GLY A 33 -33.25 -36.20 10.88
C GLY A 33 -33.06 -34.71 11.16
N PHE A 34 -32.23 -34.33 12.14
CA PHE A 34 -31.96 -32.94 12.45
C PHE A 34 -30.45 -32.72 12.62
N ALA A 35 -29.93 -31.65 12.03
CA ALA A 35 -28.57 -31.18 12.28
C ALA A 35 -28.54 -29.64 12.29
N ALA A 36 -27.66 -29.06 13.13
CA ALA A 36 -27.54 -27.61 13.26
C ALA A 36 -26.13 -27.15 13.61
N VAL A 37 -25.80 -25.93 13.18
CA VAL A 37 -24.69 -25.13 13.71
C VAL A 37 -25.30 -24.10 14.64
N ALA A 38 -24.85 -24.10 15.90
CA ALA A 38 -25.35 -23.18 16.90
C ALA A 38 -24.24 -22.30 17.46
N ARG A 39 -24.51 -21.01 17.62
CA ARG A 39 -23.74 -20.12 18.45
C ARG A 39 -24.08 -20.38 19.92
N VAL A 40 -23.08 -20.61 20.75
CA VAL A 40 -23.31 -20.90 22.17
C VAL A 40 -22.44 -19.97 23.00
N THR A 41 -23.09 -19.18 23.85
CA THR A 41 -22.46 -18.24 24.78
C THR A 41 -22.76 -18.63 26.24
N ALA A 42 -22.40 -17.80 27.19
CA ALA A 42 -22.72 -18.05 28.62
C ALA A 42 -24.22 -17.96 28.92
N GLY A 43 -25.00 -17.21 28.10
CA GLY A 43 -26.42 -16.98 28.38
C GLY A 43 -27.37 -17.41 27.24
N HIS A 44 -26.84 -17.73 26.06
CA HIS A 44 -27.67 -17.96 24.88
C HIS A 44 -27.19 -19.16 24.07
N TRP A 45 -28.13 -19.89 23.52
CA TRP A 45 -27.98 -20.83 22.44
C TRP A 45 -28.81 -20.36 21.26
N VAL A 46 -28.16 -20.09 20.12
CA VAL A 46 -28.82 -19.54 18.93
C VAL A 46 -28.50 -20.40 17.73
N ALA A 47 -29.52 -20.84 17.01
CA ALA A 47 -29.36 -21.58 15.76
C ALA A 47 -28.83 -20.67 14.65
N CYS A 48 -27.64 -20.95 14.10
CA CYS A 48 -27.08 -20.21 12.97
C CYS A 48 -27.43 -20.85 11.62
N ALA A 49 -27.42 -22.17 11.58
CA ALA A 49 -27.85 -22.94 10.42
C ALA A 49 -28.54 -24.21 10.87
N VAL A 50 -29.62 -24.61 10.16
CA VAL A 50 -30.46 -25.73 10.53
C VAL A 50 -30.82 -26.55 9.32
N ARG A 51 -30.79 -27.88 9.46
CA ARG A 51 -31.42 -28.84 8.59
C ARG A 51 -32.37 -29.70 9.43
N ASP A 52 -33.67 -29.57 9.17
CA ASP A 52 -34.72 -30.24 9.93
C ASP A 52 -35.59 -31.09 9.01
N GLN A 53 -35.58 -32.41 9.23
CA GLN A 53 -36.36 -33.41 8.50
C GLN A 53 -37.33 -34.14 9.42
N ILE A 54 -37.37 -33.80 10.70
CA ILE A 54 -38.17 -34.44 11.74
C ILE A 54 -39.18 -33.50 12.39
N GLU A 55 -39.32 -32.30 11.79
CA GLU A 55 -40.23 -31.25 12.32
C GLU A 55 -39.92 -30.85 13.76
N PHE A 56 -38.62 -30.77 14.10
CA PHE A 56 -38.18 -30.31 15.42
C PHE A 56 -38.54 -28.84 15.65
N GLY A 57 -38.66 -28.07 14.56
CA GLY A 57 -39.27 -26.74 14.58
C GLY A 57 -38.30 -25.59 14.82
N LEU A 58 -36.98 -25.81 14.76
CA LEU A 58 -35.98 -24.73 14.80
C LEU A 58 -35.63 -24.24 13.40
N VAL A 59 -35.44 -22.94 13.31
CA VAL A 59 -34.94 -22.24 12.11
C VAL A 59 -33.76 -21.36 12.48
N PRO A 60 -32.95 -20.90 11.53
CA PRO A 60 -31.91 -19.93 11.82
C PRO A 60 -32.46 -18.71 12.56
N GLY A 61 -31.81 -18.29 13.65
CA GLY A 61 -32.29 -17.25 14.57
C GLY A 61 -33.14 -17.77 15.75
N SER A 62 -33.55 -19.05 15.76
CA SER A 62 -34.24 -19.63 16.93
C SER A 62 -33.31 -19.70 18.12
N GLU A 63 -33.81 -19.35 19.30
CA GLU A 63 -33.09 -19.41 20.57
C GLU A 63 -33.63 -20.49 21.47
N LEU A 64 -32.72 -21.18 22.18
CA LEU A 64 -33.06 -22.09 23.27
C LEU A 64 -32.47 -21.57 24.57
N ASN A 65 -33.14 -21.87 25.69
CA ASN A 65 -32.55 -21.62 27.01
C ASN A 65 -31.30 -22.47 27.15
N ILE A 66 -30.14 -21.85 27.27
CA ILE A 66 -28.83 -22.53 27.33
C ILE A 66 -28.76 -23.58 28.46
N GLU A 67 -29.37 -23.31 29.60
CA GLU A 67 -29.39 -24.20 30.74
C GLU A 67 -30.14 -25.52 30.49
N THR A 68 -31.01 -25.52 29.47
CA THR A 68 -31.78 -26.71 29.08
C THR A 68 -31.07 -27.54 28.00
N THR A 69 -29.88 -27.12 27.56
CA THR A 69 -29.14 -27.78 26.46
C THR A 69 -27.86 -28.48 26.93
N ILE A 70 -27.56 -29.63 26.34
CA ILE A 70 -26.25 -30.31 26.52
C ILE A 70 -25.09 -29.46 25.97
N CYS A 71 -25.37 -28.53 25.04
CA CYS A 71 -24.36 -27.60 24.50
C CYS A 71 -23.73 -26.71 25.58
N ASN A 72 -24.43 -26.44 26.69
CA ASN A 72 -23.86 -25.72 27.82
C ASN A 72 -22.73 -26.52 28.51
N GLU A 73 -22.91 -27.83 28.63
CA GLU A 73 -21.88 -28.74 29.18
C GLU A 73 -20.66 -28.82 28.26
N ILE A 74 -20.91 -28.89 26.94
CA ILE A 74 -19.85 -28.89 25.92
C ILE A 74 -19.07 -27.59 25.97
N ARG A 75 -19.71 -26.45 26.19
CA ARG A 75 -19.03 -25.15 26.38
C ARG A 75 -18.10 -25.15 27.59
N GLY A 76 -18.54 -25.79 28.70
CA GLY A 76 -17.75 -25.87 29.92
C GLY A 76 -16.61 -26.90 29.85
N SER A 77 -16.90 -28.10 29.35
CA SER A 77 -15.94 -29.21 29.26
C SER A 77 -15.00 -29.11 28.06
N ARG A 78 -15.42 -28.40 26.99
CA ARG A 78 -14.77 -28.36 25.69
C ARG A 78 -14.65 -29.71 24.99
N GLN A 79 -15.48 -30.68 25.39
CA GLN A 79 -15.49 -32.04 24.90
C GLN A 79 -16.77 -32.33 24.14
N ALA A 80 -16.67 -33.17 23.12
CA ALA A 80 -17.85 -33.66 22.39
C ALA A 80 -18.72 -34.56 23.28
N VAL A 81 -20.01 -34.55 22.97
CA VAL A 81 -20.97 -35.49 23.58
C VAL A 81 -21.58 -36.35 22.47
N VAL A 82 -21.55 -37.68 22.67
CA VAL A 82 -22.11 -38.67 21.74
C VAL A 82 -22.99 -39.63 22.51
N ILE A 83 -24.25 -39.78 22.12
CA ILE A 83 -25.27 -40.62 22.75
C ILE A 83 -25.94 -41.43 21.64
N ASP A 84 -25.73 -42.72 21.64
CA ASP A 84 -26.37 -43.65 20.67
C ASP A 84 -27.82 -43.90 21.03
N HIS A 85 -28.10 -44.10 22.30
CA HIS A 85 -29.42 -44.41 22.83
C HIS A 85 -29.54 -43.82 24.25
N VAL A 86 -30.39 -42.79 24.42
CA VAL A 86 -30.54 -42.07 25.70
C VAL A 86 -30.92 -42.98 26.83
N ASP A 87 -31.93 -43.88 26.65
CA ASP A 87 -32.44 -44.73 27.71
C ASP A 87 -31.42 -45.75 28.23
N GLU A 88 -30.43 -46.10 27.40
CA GLU A 88 -29.32 -47.02 27.76
C GLU A 88 -28.07 -46.28 28.24
N ASP A 89 -27.97 -44.95 28.05
CA ASP A 89 -26.79 -44.18 28.42
C ASP A 89 -26.70 -43.97 29.93
N PRO A 90 -25.58 -44.35 30.58
CA PRO A 90 -25.46 -44.29 32.04
C PRO A 90 -25.48 -42.85 32.61
N VAL A 91 -25.10 -41.84 31.79
CA VAL A 91 -25.04 -40.44 32.16
C VAL A 91 -26.33 -39.71 31.80
N PHE A 92 -26.75 -39.84 30.55
CA PHE A 92 -27.81 -39.00 29.97
C PHE A 92 -29.24 -39.56 30.10
N ARG A 93 -29.44 -40.83 30.50
CA ARG A 93 -30.79 -41.42 30.73
C ARG A 93 -31.66 -40.65 31.73
N LYS A 94 -31.04 -39.92 32.66
CA LYS A 94 -31.71 -39.09 33.66
C LYS A 94 -31.57 -37.60 33.43
N HIS A 95 -30.91 -37.21 32.35
CA HIS A 95 -30.72 -35.83 32.01
C HIS A 95 -32.03 -35.19 31.52
N HIS A 96 -32.31 -33.96 31.90
CA HIS A 96 -33.58 -33.30 31.57
C HIS A 96 -33.72 -32.97 30.09
N THR A 97 -32.61 -32.71 29.37
CA THR A 97 -32.62 -32.27 27.96
C THR A 97 -33.26 -33.29 27.02
N PRO A 98 -32.89 -34.57 27.00
CA PRO A 98 -33.53 -35.55 26.12
C PRO A 98 -35.04 -35.66 26.34
N ALA A 99 -35.49 -35.66 27.63
CA ALA A 99 -36.91 -35.73 27.95
C ALA A 99 -37.68 -34.46 27.51
N MET A 100 -37.06 -33.30 27.62
CA MET A 100 -37.67 -32.04 27.22
C MET A 100 -37.80 -31.90 25.69
N TYR A 101 -36.80 -32.34 24.93
CA TYR A 101 -36.74 -32.15 23.46
C TYR A 101 -37.08 -33.42 22.70
N GLY A 102 -37.37 -34.55 23.34
CA GLY A 102 -37.92 -35.76 22.71
C GLY A 102 -36.94 -36.55 21.84
N PHE A 103 -35.62 -36.47 22.06
CA PHE A 103 -34.66 -37.21 21.26
C PHE A 103 -34.09 -38.44 22.01
N GLN A 104 -33.70 -39.45 21.23
CA GLN A 104 -33.08 -40.69 21.72
C GLN A 104 -31.62 -40.85 21.30
N SER A 105 -31.16 -40.12 20.28
CA SER A 105 -29.78 -40.06 19.87
C SER A 105 -29.31 -38.63 19.72
N TYR A 106 -28.04 -38.38 20.05
CA TYR A 106 -27.45 -37.06 20.08
C TYR A 106 -25.94 -37.11 19.79
N ILE A 107 -25.47 -36.23 18.94
CA ILE A 107 -24.05 -35.96 18.77
C ILE A 107 -23.84 -34.46 18.66
N SER A 108 -22.85 -33.95 19.40
CA SER A 108 -22.50 -32.54 19.30
C SER A 108 -21.00 -32.34 19.50
N MET A 109 -20.40 -31.62 18.58
CA MET A 109 -18.98 -31.33 18.50
C MET A 109 -18.75 -29.85 18.72
N PRO A 110 -17.81 -29.46 19.61
CA PRO A 110 -17.46 -28.06 19.78
C PRO A 110 -16.78 -27.48 18.54
N ILE A 111 -17.18 -26.27 18.16
CA ILE A 111 -16.54 -25.48 17.12
C ILE A 111 -15.61 -24.47 17.78
N PHE A 112 -14.33 -24.55 17.45
CA PHE A 112 -13.33 -23.59 17.91
C PHE A 112 -12.84 -22.73 16.76
N ARG A 113 -12.59 -21.47 17.06
CA ARG A 113 -11.83 -20.57 16.19
C ARG A 113 -10.33 -20.93 16.25
N GLN A 114 -9.52 -20.46 15.31
CA GLN A 114 -8.08 -20.75 15.27
C GLN A 114 -7.31 -20.22 16.50
N ASN A 115 -7.81 -19.16 17.14
CA ASN A 115 -7.26 -18.63 18.39
C ASN A 115 -7.61 -19.50 19.62
N GLY A 116 -8.35 -20.61 19.44
CA GLY A 116 -8.83 -21.50 20.49
C GLY A 116 -10.10 -21.02 21.20
N GLU A 117 -10.71 -19.92 20.75
CA GLU A 117 -11.98 -19.43 21.28
C GLU A 117 -13.11 -20.37 20.88
N PHE A 118 -13.99 -20.68 21.83
CA PHE A 118 -15.16 -21.49 21.59
C PHE A 118 -16.26 -20.63 20.91
N PHE A 119 -16.65 -21.01 19.72
CA PHE A 119 -17.73 -20.36 18.99
C PHE A 119 -19.10 -20.93 19.34
N GLY A 120 -19.22 -22.25 19.32
CA GLY A 120 -20.49 -22.94 19.51
C GLY A 120 -20.37 -24.41 19.22
N THR A 121 -21.44 -25.03 18.71
CA THR A 121 -21.49 -26.46 18.46
C THR A 121 -22.05 -26.81 17.08
N LEU A 122 -21.53 -27.89 16.50
CA LEU A 122 -22.13 -28.62 15.41
C LEU A 122 -22.85 -29.82 15.99
N CYS A 123 -24.17 -29.86 15.94
CA CYS A 123 -24.96 -30.91 16.59
C CYS A 123 -25.95 -31.60 15.63
N ALA A 124 -26.31 -32.83 15.97
CA ALA A 124 -27.40 -33.57 15.34
C ALA A 124 -28.17 -34.35 16.40
N ILE A 125 -29.48 -34.49 16.18
CA ILE A 125 -30.41 -35.24 17.05
C ILE A 125 -31.39 -36.07 16.22
N ASP A 126 -31.89 -37.13 16.83
CA ASP A 126 -32.98 -37.93 16.26
C ASP A 126 -33.86 -38.52 17.41
N PRO A 127 -35.19 -38.63 17.23
CA PRO A 127 -36.08 -39.29 18.18
C PRO A 127 -35.90 -40.80 18.25
N LYS A 128 -35.08 -41.38 17.36
CA LYS A 128 -34.72 -42.82 17.37
C LYS A 128 -33.28 -43.01 17.76
N PRO A 129 -32.94 -44.18 18.38
CA PRO A 129 -31.55 -44.56 18.62
C PRO A 129 -30.77 -44.71 17.29
N MET A 130 -29.53 -44.21 17.27
CA MET A 130 -28.63 -44.25 16.11
C MET A 130 -27.21 -44.68 16.59
N ALA A 131 -26.50 -45.45 15.75
CA ALA A 131 -25.12 -45.88 16.05
C ALA A 131 -24.15 -44.74 15.63
N LEU A 132 -23.79 -43.88 16.59
CA LEU A 132 -22.97 -42.69 16.40
C LEU A 132 -21.52 -42.82 16.88
N ARG A 133 -21.25 -43.76 17.77
CA ARG A 133 -19.92 -43.97 18.40
C ARG A 133 -18.90 -44.66 17.52
N SER A 134 -19.08 -44.63 16.18
CA SER A 134 -18.04 -45.07 15.27
C SER A 134 -16.96 -44.03 15.12
N SER A 135 -15.70 -44.46 14.98
CA SER A 135 -14.58 -43.55 14.76
C SER A 135 -14.83 -42.64 13.52
N THR A 136 -15.35 -43.21 12.44
CA THR A 136 -15.65 -42.48 11.22
C THR A 136 -16.69 -41.38 11.43
N THR A 137 -17.75 -41.61 12.22
CA THR A 137 -18.74 -40.57 12.52
C THR A 137 -18.17 -39.45 13.36
N ILE A 138 -17.41 -39.80 14.39
CA ILE A 138 -16.77 -38.81 15.27
C ILE A 138 -15.76 -37.97 14.49
N GLU A 139 -14.86 -38.59 13.73
CA GLU A 139 -13.87 -37.89 12.88
C GLU A 139 -14.55 -36.97 11.84
N MET A 140 -15.65 -37.41 11.23
CA MET A 140 -16.42 -36.59 10.30
C MET A 140 -16.93 -35.31 10.98
N PHE A 141 -17.52 -35.41 12.18
CA PHE A 141 -17.98 -34.24 12.91
C PHE A 141 -16.83 -33.32 13.34
N GLU A 142 -15.70 -33.89 13.77
CA GLU A 142 -14.49 -33.14 14.13
C GLU A 142 -13.98 -32.33 12.92
N ILE A 143 -13.83 -32.97 11.77
CA ILE A 143 -13.38 -32.31 10.53
C ILE A 143 -14.35 -31.19 10.14
N PHE A 144 -15.66 -31.42 10.20
CA PHE A 144 -16.64 -30.41 9.86
C PHE A 144 -16.67 -29.25 10.85
N ALA A 145 -16.56 -29.52 12.15
CA ALA A 145 -16.48 -28.45 13.16
C ALA A 145 -15.21 -27.61 12.97
N GLN A 146 -14.06 -28.25 12.69
CA GLN A 146 -12.81 -27.54 12.38
C GLN A 146 -12.93 -26.71 11.09
N LEU A 147 -13.55 -27.26 10.03
CA LEU A 147 -13.75 -26.55 8.76
C LEU A 147 -14.62 -25.31 8.95
N ILE A 148 -15.71 -25.43 9.73
CA ILE A 148 -16.58 -24.28 10.02
C ILE A 148 -15.80 -23.20 10.80
N GLY A 149 -15.06 -23.58 11.84
CA GLY A 149 -14.23 -22.64 12.61
C GLY A 149 -13.18 -21.94 11.74
N PHE A 150 -12.50 -22.69 10.86
CA PHE A 150 -11.53 -22.13 9.93
C PHE A 150 -12.16 -21.12 8.95
N GLN A 151 -13.34 -21.47 8.40
CA GLN A 151 -14.02 -20.58 7.43
C GLN A 151 -14.55 -19.31 8.09
N LEU A 152 -15.05 -19.37 9.32
CA LEU A 152 -15.43 -18.18 10.10
C LEU A 152 -14.26 -17.21 10.25
N ASP A 153 -13.07 -17.72 10.63
CA ASP A 153 -11.88 -16.89 10.78
C ASP A 153 -11.37 -16.34 9.44
N ALA A 154 -11.45 -17.13 8.37
CA ALA A 154 -11.03 -16.71 7.04
C ALA A 154 -11.89 -15.54 6.52
N GLN A 155 -13.20 -15.60 6.72
CA GLN A 155 -14.12 -14.52 6.34
C GLN A 155 -13.88 -13.24 7.13
N GLU A 156 -13.67 -13.33 8.44
CA GLU A 156 -13.39 -12.17 9.28
C GLU A 156 -12.08 -11.49 8.89
N ARG A 157 -11.03 -12.27 8.61
CA ARG A 157 -9.74 -11.73 8.12
C ARG A 157 -9.90 -11.05 6.76
N LEU A 158 -10.65 -11.66 5.85
CA LEU A 158 -10.91 -11.08 4.53
C LEU A 158 -11.62 -9.74 4.66
N ALA A 159 -12.71 -9.67 5.41
CA ALA A 159 -13.48 -8.45 5.63
C ALA A 159 -12.62 -7.33 6.28
N SER A 160 -11.80 -7.69 7.29
CA SER A 160 -10.86 -6.76 7.94
C SER A 160 -9.80 -6.25 6.97
N SER A 161 -9.24 -7.12 6.13
CA SER A 161 -8.23 -6.75 5.13
C SER A 161 -8.81 -5.83 4.05
N GLU A 162 -10.02 -6.10 3.57
CA GLU A 162 -10.71 -5.26 2.59
C GLU A 162 -11.02 -3.88 3.16
N ALA A 163 -11.49 -3.79 4.40
CA ALA A 163 -11.75 -2.53 5.08
C ALA A 163 -10.46 -1.70 5.24
N ALA A 164 -9.35 -2.33 5.66
CA ALA A 164 -8.05 -1.68 5.79
C ALA A 164 -7.51 -1.19 4.44
N LEU A 165 -7.68 -1.98 3.37
CA LEU A 165 -7.29 -1.59 2.02
C LEU A 165 -8.08 -0.39 1.50
N LEU A 166 -9.39 -0.35 1.77
CA LEU A 166 -10.26 0.76 1.38
C LEU A 166 -9.85 2.05 2.09
N ASP A 167 -9.62 1.99 3.41
CA ASP A 167 -9.15 3.14 4.21
C ASP A 167 -7.79 3.66 3.72
N ALA A 168 -6.85 2.75 3.44
CA ALA A 168 -5.54 3.11 2.90
C ALA A 168 -5.65 3.80 1.53
N ARG A 169 -6.54 3.32 0.64
CA ARG A 169 -6.80 3.94 -0.66
C ARG A 169 -7.42 5.33 -0.53
N GLN A 170 -8.42 5.49 0.34
CA GLN A 170 -9.04 6.81 0.58
C GLN A 170 -8.02 7.81 1.14
N SER A 171 -7.21 7.38 2.10
CA SER A 171 -6.14 8.20 2.66
C SER A 171 -5.11 8.61 1.60
N ALA A 172 -4.75 7.72 0.68
CA ALA A 172 -3.82 8.04 -0.41
C ALA A 172 -4.39 9.10 -1.36
N VAL A 173 -5.66 8.98 -1.77
CA VAL A 173 -6.35 9.95 -2.65
C VAL A 173 -6.42 11.34 -1.99
N LEU A 174 -6.81 11.40 -0.71
CA LEU A 174 -6.89 12.67 0.03
C LEU A 174 -5.51 13.35 0.12
N ARG A 175 -4.45 12.58 0.37
CA ARG A 175 -3.08 13.11 0.41
C ARG A 175 -2.63 13.67 -0.94
N GLU A 176 -2.96 12.99 -2.03
CA GLU A 176 -2.62 13.44 -3.38
C GLU A 176 -3.35 14.75 -3.74
N GLN A 177 -4.64 14.84 -3.44
CA GLN A 177 -5.42 16.07 -3.61
C GLN A 177 -4.85 17.22 -2.76
N PHE A 178 -4.52 16.96 -1.52
CA PHE A 178 -3.92 17.97 -0.62
C PHE A 178 -2.60 18.51 -1.17
N ILE A 179 -1.71 17.65 -1.68
CA ILE A 179 -0.44 18.05 -2.28
C ILE A 179 -0.67 18.90 -3.53
N ALA A 180 -1.65 18.53 -4.39
CA ALA A 180 -1.97 19.29 -5.59
C ALA A 180 -2.48 20.70 -5.25
N VAL A 181 -3.40 20.81 -4.28
CA VAL A 181 -3.95 22.10 -3.80
C VAL A 181 -2.85 22.96 -3.19
N LEU A 182 -2.04 22.41 -2.28
CA LEU A 182 -0.91 23.14 -1.66
C LEU A 182 0.06 23.65 -2.70
N GLY A 183 0.37 22.84 -3.73
CA GLY A 183 1.28 23.26 -4.78
C GLY A 183 0.79 24.47 -5.55
N HIS A 184 -0.49 24.47 -5.91
CA HIS A 184 -1.13 25.61 -6.56
C HIS A 184 -1.16 26.85 -5.68
N ASP A 185 -1.60 26.68 -4.42
CA ASP A 185 -1.80 27.80 -3.49
C ASP A 185 -0.48 28.45 -3.01
N LEU A 186 0.62 27.69 -3.06
CA LEU A 186 1.94 28.23 -2.77
C LEU A 186 2.59 28.91 -4.00
N ARG A 187 2.34 28.41 -5.22
CA ARG A 187 2.88 29.03 -6.43
C ARG A 187 2.22 30.39 -6.75
N ASN A 188 0.93 30.52 -6.44
CA ASN A 188 0.17 31.76 -6.74
C ASN A 188 0.75 33.01 -6.08
N PRO A 189 0.96 33.07 -4.73
CA PRO A 189 1.56 34.25 -4.09
C PRO A 189 2.99 34.51 -4.57
N LEU A 190 3.77 33.45 -4.84
CA LEU A 190 5.11 33.62 -5.41
C LEU A 190 5.09 34.22 -6.81
N GLY A 191 4.16 33.77 -7.65
CA GLY A 191 3.93 34.35 -8.97
C GLY A 191 3.57 35.84 -8.90
N SER A 192 2.71 36.23 -7.96
CA SER A 192 2.34 37.62 -7.71
C SER A 192 3.52 38.49 -7.26
N ILE A 193 4.35 37.98 -6.33
CA ILE A 193 5.56 38.67 -5.87
C ILE A 193 6.57 38.84 -7.04
N ASN A 194 6.75 37.78 -7.84
CA ASN A 194 7.65 37.82 -8.99
C ASN A 194 7.17 38.82 -10.06
N ALA A 195 5.86 38.83 -10.36
CA ALA A 195 5.26 39.77 -11.28
C ALA A 195 5.44 41.23 -10.81
N GLY A 196 5.21 41.49 -9.50
CA GLY A 196 5.45 42.81 -8.89
C GLY A 196 6.92 43.24 -8.99
N ALA A 197 7.85 42.32 -8.71
CA ALA A 197 9.30 42.60 -8.83
C ALA A 197 9.68 42.87 -10.31
N GLU A 198 9.08 42.17 -11.29
CA GLU A 198 9.33 42.38 -12.71
C GLU A 198 8.78 43.74 -13.20
N VAL A 199 7.62 44.18 -12.71
CA VAL A 199 7.10 45.53 -12.99
C VAL A 199 8.04 46.61 -12.45
N LEU A 200 8.51 46.43 -11.21
CA LEU A 200 9.49 47.36 -10.62
C LEU A 200 10.80 47.42 -11.42
N ARG A 201 11.32 46.29 -11.88
CA ARG A 201 12.53 46.18 -12.70
C ARG A 201 12.45 46.97 -14.03
N ARG A 202 11.23 47.13 -14.59
CA ARG A 202 11.00 47.94 -15.82
C ARG A 202 10.89 49.43 -15.54
N SER A 203 10.84 49.83 -14.27
CA SER A 203 10.81 51.26 -13.89
C SER A 203 12.23 51.84 -13.79
N VAL A 204 12.35 53.14 -13.77
CA VAL A 204 13.64 53.82 -13.54
C VAL A 204 13.97 53.68 -12.06
N LEU A 205 14.88 52.78 -11.73
CA LEU A 205 15.33 52.50 -10.37
C LEU A 205 16.76 52.98 -10.18
N ASP A 206 17.08 53.43 -8.97
CA ASP A 206 18.47 53.64 -8.55
C ASP A 206 19.21 52.29 -8.37
N SER A 207 20.52 52.31 -8.25
CA SER A 207 21.33 51.10 -8.10
C SER A 207 20.95 50.27 -6.89
N ARG A 208 20.51 50.88 -5.79
CA ARG A 208 20.10 50.20 -4.56
C ARG A 208 18.75 49.52 -4.72
N ALA A 209 17.80 50.20 -5.33
CA ALA A 209 16.47 49.62 -5.62
C ALA A 209 16.59 48.44 -6.62
N THR A 210 17.43 48.56 -7.66
CA THR A 210 17.72 47.49 -8.60
C THR A 210 18.31 46.27 -7.91
N ALA A 211 19.26 46.45 -7.00
CA ALA A 211 19.84 45.36 -6.22
C ALA A 211 18.77 44.65 -5.33
N MET A 212 17.88 45.43 -4.71
CA MET A 212 16.79 44.90 -3.89
C MET A 212 15.79 44.09 -4.72
N VAL A 213 15.37 44.59 -5.87
CA VAL A 213 14.45 43.85 -6.80
C VAL A 213 15.09 42.55 -7.23
N THR A 214 16.37 42.58 -7.60
CA THR A 214 17.11 41.36 -7.97
C THR A 214 17.18 40.35 -6.80
N LEU A 215 17.37 40.82 -5.58
CA LEU A 215 17.37 39.95 -4.39
C LEU A 215 15.99 39.30 -4.16
N ILE A 216 14.91 40.08 -4.33
CA ILE A 216 13.54 39.57 -4.22
C ILE A 216 13.30 38.47 -5.28
N GLN A 217 13.63 38.73 -6.54
CA GLN A 217 13.46 37.74 -7.63
C GLN A 217 14.27 36.45 -7.37
N LYS A 218 15.52 36.56 -6.94
CA LYS A 218 16.34 35.41 -6.53
C LYS A 218 15.70 34.62 -5.38
N SER A 219 15.10 35.32 -4.41
CA SER A 219 14.45 34.66 -3.27
C SER A 219 13.16 33.95 -3.68
N VAL A 220 12.35 34.55 -4.54
CA VAL A 220 11.14 33.95 -5.11
C VAL A 220 11.49 32.71 -5.93
N GLY A 221 12.49 32.78 -6.79
CA GLY A 221 12.98 31.62 -7.56
C GLY A 221 13.41 30.45 -6.66
N ARG A 222 14.16 30.73 -5.60
CA ARG A 222 14.55 29.71 -4.61
C ARG A 222 13.34 29.08 -3.92
N MET A 223 12.35 29.89 -3.51
CA MET A 223 11.13 29.36 -2.87
C MET A 223 10.33 28.48 -3.84
N ALA A 224 10.23 28.83 -5.11
CA ALA A 224 9.56 28.01 -6.11
C ALA A 224 10.21 26.63 -6.25
N VAL A 225 11.54 26.59 -6.38
CA VAL A 225 12.30 25.31 -6.43
C VAL A 225 12.11 24.48 -5.17
N LEU A 226 12.12 25.09 -3.99
CA LEU A 226 11.91 24.38 -2.73
C LEU A 226 10.50 23.78 -2.65
N ILE A 227 9.48 24.51 -3.08
CA ILE A 227 8.10 24.04 -3.12
C ILE A 227 7.97 22.87 -4.08
N ASP A 228 8.49 22.99 -5.30
CA ASP A 228 8.45 21.93 -6.29
C ASP A 228 9.16 20.66 -5.78
N ASN A 229 10.30 20.79 -5.13
CA ASN A 229 11.02 19.69 -4.52
C ASN A 229 10.23 19.00 -3.39
N VAL A 230 9.56 19.75 -2.53
CA VAL A 230 8.71 19.19 -1.46
C VAL A 230 7.50 18.46 -2.06
N LEU A 231 6.89 19.04 -3.09
CA LEU A 231 5.74 18.41 -3.77
C LEU A 231 6.14 17.12 -4.50
N ASP A 232 7.28 17.12 -5.19
CA ASP A 232 7.79 15.92 -5.87
C ASP A 232 8.18 14.84 -4.87
N PHE A 233 8.82 15.20 -3.73
CA PHE A 233 9.09 14.29 -2.64
C PHE A 233 7.82 13.67 -2.05
N ALA A 234 6.80 14.50 -1.80
CA ALA A 234 5.54 14.06 -1.25
C ALA A 234 4.82 13.08 -2.20
N ARG A 235 4.80 13.35 -3.51
CA ARG A 235 4.26 12.47 -4.55
C ARG A 235 5.02 11.15 -4.63
N GLY A 236 6.33 11.18 -4.66
CA GLY A 236 7.17 9.99 -4.74
C GLY A 236 6.97 9.02 -3.57
N ARG A 237 6.81 9.55 -2.33
CA ARG A 237 6.65 8.72 -1.11
C ARG A 237 5.25 8.17 -0.90
N LEU A 238 4.23 8.78 -1.49
CA LEU A 238 2.83 8.43 -1.27
C LEU A 238 2.31 7.31 -2.20
N GLY A 239 3.22 6.67 -2.96
CA GLY A 239 2.90 5.46 -3.74
C GLY A 239 2.38 5.70 -5.15
N GLY A 240 2.22 6.97 -5.58
CA GLY A 240 1.81 7.30 -6.95
C GLY A 240 2.97 7.34 -7.96
N GLY A 241 4.23 7.41 -7.47
CA GLY A 241 5.39 7.67 -8.32
C GLY A 241 5.33 9.04 -9.02
N LEU A 242 6.36 9.38 -9.78
CA LEU A 242 6.32 10.55 -10.66
C LEU A 242 5.58 10.19 -11.95
N THR A 243 4.45 10.82 -12.20
CA THR A 243 3.76 10.72 -13.50
C THR A 243 4.58 11.43 -14.57
N LEU A 244 4.90 10.75 -15.65
CA LEU A 244 5.67 11.29 -16.77
C LEU A 244 4.78 11.64 -17.96
N GLU A 245 5.00 12.80 -18.54
CA GLU A 245 4.45 13.20 -19.83
C GLU A 245 5.49 12.97 -20.94
N ARG A 246 5.71 11.69 -21.25
CA ARG A 246 6.68 11.29 -22.30
C ARG A 246 6.20 11.69 -23.68
N ASN A 247 7.09 12.25 -24.47
CA ASN A 247 6.85 12.55 -25.88
C ASN A 247 8.17 12.68 -26.65
N THR A 248 8.06 12.67 -28.01
CA THR A 248 9.17 12.79 -28.96
C THR A 248 9.03 13.97 -29.89
N ASP A 249 8.17 14.96 -29.59
CA ASP A 249 7.82 16.06 -30.49
C ASP A 249 8.94 17.09 -30.64
N LYS A 250 9.86 17.17 -29.68
CA LYS A 250 10.98 18.11 -29.73
C LYS A 250 12.28 17.42 -29.30
N PRO A 251 13.42 17.88 -29.79
CA PRO A 251 14.71 17.35 -29.38
C PRO A 251 14.98 17.61 -27.88
N LEU A 252 15.40 16.58 -27.15
CA LEU A 252 15.83 16.71 -25.74
C LEU A 252 17.03 17.64 -25.60
N LYS A 253 17.93 17.68 -26.59
CA LYS A 253 19.10 18.56 -26.64
C LYS A 253 18.77 20.01 -26.35
N ALA A 254 17.71 20.55 -26.94
CA ALA A 254 17.30 21.95 -26.76
C ALA A 254 16.90 22.26 -25.29
N GLU A 255 16.24 21.32 -24.62
CA GLU A 255 15.90 21.46 -23.20
C GLU A 255 17.13 21.48 -22.31
N LEU A 256 18.10 20.59 -22.58
CA LEU A 256 19.35 20.54 -21.81
C LEU A 256 20.18 21.81 -22.02
N GLU A 257 20.27 22.30 -23.25
CA GLU A 257 20.94 23.58 -23.58
C GLU A 257 20.30 24.76 -22.87
N GLN A 258 18.97 24.79 -22.78
CA GLN A 258 18.25 25.82 -22.04
C GLN A 258 18.57 25.80 -20.56
N VAL A 259 18.53 24.63 -19.90
CA VAL A 259 18.87 24.48 -18.48
C VAL A 259 20.30 24.95 -18.20
N ILE A 260 21.25 24.60 -19.07
CA ILE A 260 22.65 25.03 -18.94
C ILE A 260 22.76 26.55 -19.06
N ALA A 261 22.13 27.16 -20.06
CA ALA A 261 22.16 28.60 -20.27
C ALA A 261 21.52 29.38 -19.10
N GLU A 262 20.41 28.88 -18.53
CA GLU A 262 19.78 29.47 -17.35
C GLU A 262 20.72 29.48 -16.16
N LEU A 263 21.40 28.37 -15.88
CA LEU A 263 22.36 28.29 -14.77
C LEU A 263 23.59 29.18 -14.99
N GLN A 264 24.13 29.23 -16.21
CA GLN A 264 25.25 30.13 -16.55
C GLN A 264 24.86 31.61 -16.37
N SER A 265 23.59 31.98 -16.66
CA SER A 265 23.12 33.35 -16.43
C SER A 265 23.08 33.75 -14.93
N ILE A 266 22.86 32.76 -14.05
CA ILE A 266 22.84 32.98 -12.59
C ILE A 266 24.25 33.06 -12.02
N TRP A 267 25.17 32.26 -12.55
CA TRP A 267 26.61 32.20 -12.19
C TRP A 267 27.51 32.50 -13.37
N PRO A 268 27.71 33.79 -13.73
CA PRO A 268 28.49 34.17 -14.92
C PRO A 268 29.95 33.72 -14.91
N ASP A 269 30.51 33.56 -13.71
CA ASP A 269 31.91 33.12 -13.54
C ASP A 269 32.09 31.59 -13.64
N LEU A 270 30.98 30.84 -13.72
CA LEU A 270 30.98 29.40 -13.83
C LEU A 270 31.16 28.97 -15.30
N VAL A 271 32.18 28.16 -15.55
CA VAL A 271 32.35 27.52 -16.86
C VAL A 271 31.67 26.14 -16.84
N ILE A 272 30.69 25.95 -17.75
CA ILE A 272 30.07 24.65 -17.99
C ILE A 272 30.47 24.20 -19.40
N ASP A 273 31.26 23.13 -19.47
CA ASP A 273 31.62 22.48 -20.73
C ASP A 273 30.61 21.41 -21.07
N ALA A 274 29.85 21.59 -22.14
CA ALA A 274 28.78 20.71 -22.53
C ALA A 274 29.06 19.99 -23.86
N ASP A 275 29.12 18.66 -23.81
CA ASP A 275 29.11 17.77 -24.97
C ASP A 275 27.75 17.04 -25.05
N LEU A 276 26.87 17.53 -25.91
CA LEU A 276 25.51 17.00 -26.10
C LEU A 276 25.41 16.26 -27.44
N SER A 277 26.03 15.09 -27.51
CA SER A 277 26.06 14.20 -28.68
C SER A 277 24.77 13.36 -28.78
N ILE A 278 23.59 14.03 -28.82
CA ILE A 278 22.26 13.43 -28.97
C ILE A 278 21.82 13.56 -30.42
N THR A 279 21.60 12.44 -31.09
CA THR A 279 21.29 12.38 -32.52
C THR A 279 19.87 11.94 -32.82
N SER A 280 19.22 11.24 -31.89
CA SER A 280 17.86 10.74 -32.05
C SER A 280 16.84 11.53 -31.21
N LEU A 281 15.54 11.33 -31.55
CA LEU A 281 14.46 11.75 -30.67
C LEU A 281 14.32 10.78 -29.51
N VAL A 282 14.51 11.27 -28.31
CA VAL A 282 14.45 10.50 -27.08
C VAL A 282 13.03 10.54 -26.50
N ASP A 283 12.38 9.37 -26.33
CA ASP A 283 11.06 9.27 -25.68
C ASP A 283 11.20 9.46 -24.18
N CYS A 284 10.98 10.68 -23.71
CA CYS A 284 11.11 11.06 -22.32
C CYS A 284 10.21 12.23 -21.96
N ASP A 285 10.03 12.47 -20.65
CA ASP A 285 9.53 13.74 -20.14
C ASP A 285 10.71 14.72 -20.06
N ARG A 286 10.79 15.62 -21.05
CA ARG A 286 11.91 16.57 -21.17
C ARG A 286 12.03 17.48 -19.97
N GLY A 287 10.90 17.99 -19.46
CA GLY A 287 10.90 18.86 -18.28
C GLY A 287 11.48 18.15 -17.05
N ARG A 288 11.14 16.88 -16.86
CA ARG A 288 11.70 16.07 -15.76
C ARG A 288 13.18 15.76 -15.97
N VAL A 289 13.61 15.47 -17.20
CA VAL A 289 15.05 15.28 -17.48
C VAL A 289 15.82 16.60 -17.31
N GLY A 290 15.23 17.74 -17.69
CA GLY A 290 15.78 19.06 -17.41
C GLY A 290 15.91 19.34 -15.91
N GLN A 291 14.90 18.98 -15.10
CA GLN A 291 14.93 19.07 -13.65
C GLN A 291 16.03 18.18 -13.03
N LEU A 292 16.20 16.95 -13.56
CA LEU A 292 17.29 16.05 -13.14
C LEU A 292 18.64 16.72 -13.41
N LEU A 293 18.87 17.25 -14.61
CA LEU A 293 20.10 17.96 -14.96
C LEU A 293 20.33 19.16 -14.02
N SER A 294 19.31 19.99 -13.80
CA SER A 294 19.39 21.14 -12.88
C SER A 294 19.80 20.72 -11.46
N ASN A 295 19.25 19.64 -10.93
CA ASN A 295 19.61 19.11 -9.61
C ASN A 295 21.06 18.63 -9.54
N LEU A 296 21.54 17.92 -10.59
CA LEU A 296 22.91 17.47 -10.66
C LEU A 296 23.90 18.64 -10.82
N LEU A 297 23.57 19.64 -11.65
CA LEU A 297 24.40 20.86 -11.82
C LEU A 297 24.45 21.66 -10.53
N ALA A 298 23.34 21.86 -9.83
CA ALA A 298 23.30 22.57 -8.54
C ALA A 298 24.20 21.85 -7.50
N ASN A 299 24.21 20.54 -7.50
CA ASN A 299 25.11 19.73 -6.66
C ASN A 299 26.58 19.93 -7.04
N ALA A 300 26.91 19.85 -8.35
CA ALA A 300 28.27 20.05 -8.84
C ALA A 300 28.81 21.45 -8.55
N ILE A 301 27.96 22.50 -8.65
CA ILE A 301 28.32 23.89 -8.33
C ILE A 301 28.56 24.05 -6.82
N SER A 302 27.71 23.42 -5.97
CA SER A 302 27.83 23.58 -4.53
C SER A 302 29.00 22.84 -3.91
N HIS A 303 29.44 21.74 -4.52
CA HIS A 303 30.47 20.84 -3.99
C HIS A 303 31.72 20.75 -4.87
N GLY A 304 31.71 21.36 -6.03
CA GLY A 304 32.88 21.43 -6.92
C GLY A 304 34.00 22.32 -6.40
N ALA A 305 35.21 22.08 -6.87
CA ALA A 305 36.36 22.94 -6.56
C ALA A 305 36.19 24.32 -7.20
N ALA A 306 36.47 25.37 -6.44
CA ALA A 306 36.34 26.76 -6.92
C ALA A 306 37.19 27.01 -8.17
N GLY A 307 36.60 27.61 -9.20
CA GLY A 307 37.29 27.97 -10.45
C GLY A 307 37.53 26.79 -11.41
N GLN A 308 37.06 25.59 -11.08
CA GLN A 308 37.11 24.46 -12.01
C GLN A 308 35.82 24.34 -12.83
N PRO A 309 35.90 23.95 -14.12
CA PRO A 309 34.71 23.79 -14.94
C PRO A 309 33.87 22.57 -14.49
N VAL A 310 32.55 22.69 -14.66
CA VAL A 310 31.63 21.57 -14.59
C VAL A 310 31.44 21.01 -16.00
N ARG A 311 31.57 19.72 -16.20
CA ARG A 311 31.33 19.09 -17.51
C ARG A 311 29.98 18.40 -17.54
N VAL A 312 29.28 18.54 -18.66
CA VAL A 312 28.03 17.84 -18.95
C VAL A 312 28.21 17.02 -20.22
N GLU A 313 28.03 15.73 -20.12
CA GLU A 313 28.14 14.82 -21.25
C GLU A 313 26.79 14.12 -21.45
N ALA A 314 26.21 14.18 -22.68
CA ALA A 314 25.00 13.45 -23.00
C ALA A 314 25.11 12.75 -24.36
N SER A 315 24.64 11.51 -24.42
CA SER A 315 24.66 10.69 -25.63
C SER A 315 23.50 9.72 -25.69
N ASP A 316 23.13 9.33 -26.91
CA ASP A 316 22.07 8.38 -27.25
C ASP A 316 22.62 7.15 -27.98
N SER A 317 23.60 6.47 -27.41
CA SER A 317 24.33 5.36 -28.03
C SER A 317 24.06 4.01 -27.34
N GLY A 318 24.23 2.91 -28.08
CA GLY A 318 24.15 1.55 -27.53
C GLY A 318 22.76 1.16 -26.96
N GLY A 319 21.69 1.76 -27.45
CA GLY A 319 20.32 1.47 -26.98
C GLY A 319 19.97 2.19 -25.67
N PHE A 320 20.80 3.12 -25.21
CA PHE A 320 20.56 3.91 -23.99
C PHE A 320 20.78 5.39 -24.23
N PHE A 321 19.98 6.21 -23.56
CA PHE A 321 20.32 7.60 -23.32
C PHE A 321 21.12 7.69 -22.03
N THR A 322 22.23 8.42 -22.07
CA THR A 322 23.11 8.66 -20.93
C THR A 322 23.34 10.15 -20.77
N LEU A 323 23.23 10.66 -19.52
CA LEU A 323 23.51 12.03 -19.15
C LEU A 323 24.44 12.02 -17.93
N SER A 324 25.61 12.62 -18.05
CA SER A 324 26.58 12.71 -16.96
C SER A 324 26.88 14.15 -16.60
N VAL A 325 26.97 14.44 -15.30
CA VAL A 325 27.48 15.70 -14.76
C VAL A 325 28.72 15.40 -13.94
N ILE A 326 29.81 16.10 -14.27
CA ILE A 326 31.14 15.83 -13.74
C ILE A 326 31.72 17.13 -13.16
N ASN A 327 32.19 17.05 -11.93
CA ASN A 327 32.93 18.13 -11.29
C ASN A 327 34.21 17.62 -10.62
N GLN A 328 35.18 18.50 -10.45
CA GLN A 328 36.34 18.28 -9.60
C GLN A 328 36.00 18.77 -8.17
N GLY A 329 36.62 18.15 -7.16
CA GLY A 329 36.40 18.53 -5.75
C GLY A 329 36.89 17.45 -4.80
N GLU A 330 36.63 17.62 -3.51
CA GLU A 330 36.94 16.58 -2.53
C GLU A 330 36.14 15.28 -2.82
N PRO A 331 36.82 14.12 -2.78
CA PRO A 331 36.14 12.84 -3.00
C PRO A 331 35.06 12.60 -1.96
N ILE A 332 33.93 12.07 -2.40
CA ILE A 332 32.85 11.68 -1.51
C ILE A 332 33.29 10.41 -0.77
N PRO A 333 33.28 10.39 0.59
CA PRO A 333 33.66 9.20 1.34
C PRO A 333 32.79 7.99 0.99
N ALA A 334 33.40 6.81 0.82
CA ALA A 334 32.69 5.59 0.44
C ALA A 334 31.48 5.26 1.34
N LYS A 335 31.61 5.53 2.66
CA LYS A 335 30.51 5.35 3.62
C LYS A 335 29.30 6.26 3.38
N THR A 336 29.49 7.33 2.61
CA THR A 336 28.46 8.34 2.33
C THR A 336 27.74 8.07 1.02
N LEU A 337 28.35 7.34 0.08
CA LEU A 337 27.82 7.10 -1.25
C LEU A 337 26.41 6.48 -1.23
N ASP A 338 26.18 5.47 -0.41
CA ASP A 338 24.89 4.80 -0.29
C ASP A 338 23.79 5.70 0.29
N SER A 339 24.19 6.72 1.05
CA SER A 339 23.25 7.63 1.71
C SER A 339 22.96 8.88 0.90
N LEU A 340 23.70 9.18 -0.16
CA LEU A 340 23.55 10.40 -0.97
C LEU A 340 22.17 10.56 -1.59
N PHE A 341 21.55 9.45 -1.94
CA PHE A 341 20.25 9.40 -2.60
C PHE A 341 19.07 9.32 -1.62
N LEU A 342 19.36 9.28 -0.30
CA LEU A 342 18.31 9.32 0.71
C LEU A 342 17.73 10.73 0.85
N PRO A 343 16.41 10.88 1.07
CA PRO A 343 15.80 12.19 1.25
C PRO A 343 16.33 12.87 2.51
N PHE A 344 16.51 14.19 2.44
CA PHE A 344 17.04 15.06 3.53
C PHE A 344 18.47 14.74 3.95
N PHE A 345 19.18 13.88 3.21
CA PHE A 345 20.57 13.58 3.52
C PHE A 345 21.46 14.78 3.15
N ARG A 346 22.35 15.14 4.08
CA ARG A 346 23.37 16.17 3.91
C ARG A 346 24.68 15.68 4.50
N ALA A 347 25.73 15.65 3.70
CA ALA A 347 27.07 15.42 4.24
C ALA A 347 27.45 16.60 5.14
N ALA A 348 27.91 16.34 6.36
CA ALA A 348 28.24 17.35 7.35
C ALA A 348 29.42 18.18 6.89
N SER A 349 29.18 19.32 6.23
CA SER A 349 30.21 20.26 5.80
C SER A 349 29.63 21.68 5.73
N GLY A 350 29.84 22.46 6.77
CA GLY A 350 29.80 23.92 6.79
C GLY A 350 28.42 24.62 6.88
N PRO A 351 28.38 25.82 7.47
CA PRO A 351 27.15 26.58 7.72
C PRO A 351 26.55 27.29 6.50
N SER A 352 27.12 27.15 5.30
CA SER A 352 26.70 27.91 4.10
C SER A 352 25.95 27.10 3.04
N GLN A 353 25.66 25.81 3.25
CA GLN A 353 24.96 24.99 2.26
C GLN A 353 23.45 25.20 2.28
N GLN A 354 22.93 25.87 1.27
CA GLN A 354 21.51 26.12 1.04
C GLN A 354 20.86 24.93 0.32
N GLY A 355 19.81 24.33 0.90
CA GLY A 355 19.01 23.27 0.26
C GLY A 355 18.42 22.28 1.26
N LEU A 356 17.31 21.63 0.90
CA LEU A 356 16.61 20.64 1.74
C LEU A 356 17.23 19.24 1.71
N GLY A 357 18.27 18.98 0.92
CA GLY A 357 18.81 17.61 0.72
C GLY A 357 17.86 16.71 -0.08
N LEU A 358 17.02 17.28 -0.94
CA LEU A 358 16.05 16.54 -1.77
C LEU A 358 16.47 16.41 -3.25
N GLY A 359 17.45 17.21 -3.71
CA GLY A 359 17.80 17.26 -5.15
C GLY A 359 18.24 15.92 -5.74
N LEU A 360 19.16 15.21 -5.08
CA LEU A 360 19.62 13.89 -5.53
C LEU A 360 18.55 12.81 -5.40
N TYR A 361 17.73 12.87 -4.34
CA TYR A 361 16.58 11.99 -4.20
C TYR A 361 15.59 12.16 -5.35
N ILE A 362 15.23 13.43 -5.70
CA ILE A 362 14.32 13.73 -6.82
C ILE A 362 14.95 13.29 -8.15
N ALA A 363 16.23 13.52 -8.36
CA ALA A 363 16.93 13.03 -9.55
C ALA A 363 16.85 11.50 -9.68
N THR A 364 16.95 10.77 -8.56
CA THR A 364 16.80 9.32 -8.52
C THR A 364 15.36 8.89 -8.84
N GLU A 365 14.36 9.57 -8.29
CA GLU A 365 12.96 9.27 -8.59
C GLU A 365 12.60 9.56 -10.05
N ILE A 366 13.15 10.64 -10.64
CA ILE A 366 13.02 10.92 -12.08
C ILE A 366 13.66 9.82 -12.91
N ALA A 367 14.86 9.36 -12.52
CA ALA A 367 15.54 8.27 -13.20
C ALA A 367 14.72 6.97 -13.17
N ARG A 368 14.21 6.59 -12.00
CA ARG A 368 13.35 5.42 -11.81
C ARG A 368 12.06 5.50 -12.61
N ALA A 369 11.41 6.66 -12.63
CA ALA A 369 10.19 6.86 -13.42
C ALA A 369 10.44 6.67 -14.91
N HIS A 370 11.66 6.98 -15.39
CA HIS A 370 12.09 6.73 -16.77
C HIS A 370 12.63 5.30 -16.99
N GLU A 371 12.44 4.39 -16.03
CA GLU A 371 12.97 3.01 -16.10
C GLU A 371 14.51 2.97 -16.18
N GLY A 372 15.15 4.01 -15.67
CA GLY A 372 16.59 4.21 -15.69
C GLY A 372 17.21 4.11 -14.29
N THR A 373 18.52 4.37 -14.25
CA THR A 373 19.34 4.44 -13.03
C THR A 373 20.04 5.78 -12.92
N LEU A 374 20.35 6.17 -11.69
CA LEU A 374 21.26 7.27 -11.40
C LEU A 374 22.40 6.73 -10.52
N ASP A 375 23.61 6.76 -11.05
CA ASP A 375 24.81 6.23 -10.41
C ASP A 375 25.80 7.35 -10.11
N VAL A 376 26.70 7.13 -9.12
CA VAL A 376 27.77 8.05 -8.77
C VAL A 376 29.11 7.34 -8.66
N ILE A 377 30.14 7.96 -9.25
CA ILE A 377 31.55 7.58 -9.06
C ILE A 377 32.26 8.82 -8.53
N SER A 378 32.98 8.69 -7.43
CA SER A 378 33.77 9.77 -6.85
C SER A 378 35.16 9.28 -6.48
N ASN A 379 36.18 9.99 -6.92
CA ASN A 379 37.58 9.71 -6.66
C ASN A 379 38.38 11.03 -6.60
N GLU A 380 39.71 10.96 -6.39
CA GLU A 380 40.57 12.13 -6.26
C GLU A 380 40.63 13.03 -7.52
N ARG A 381 40.13 12.56 -8.66
CA ARG A 381 40.16 13.31 -9.93
C ARG A 381 38.83 14.00 -10.20
N GLU A 382 37.72 13.28 -9.99
CA GLU A 382 36.40 13.79 -10.33
C GLU A 382 35.30 13.08 -9.53
N THR A 383 34.18 13.78 -9.36
CA THR A 383 32.88 13.20 -8.99
C THR A 383 31.99 13.25 -10.23
N ARG A 384 31.45 12.09 -10.62
CA ARG A 384 30.62 11.91 -11.80
C ARG A 384 29.29 11.28 -11.38
N PHE A 385 28.20 11.99 -11.64
CA PHE A 385 26.83 11.45 -11.56
C PHE A 385 26.39 11.08 -12.98
N THR A 386 25.85 9.87 -13.15
CA THR A 386 25.42 9.36 -14.45
C THR A 386 24.00 8.86 -14.38
N PHE A 387 23.10 9.53 -15.11
CA PHE A 387 21.76 9.05 -15.40
C PHE A 387 21.78 8.22 -16.69
N ARG A 388 21.18 7.03 -16.65
CA ARG A 388 21.08 6.13 -17.80
C ARG A 388 19.66 5.58 -17.89
N MET A 389 19.03 5.70 -19.07
CA MET A 389 17.71 5.11 -19.33
C MET A 389 17.69 4.37 -20.68
N PRO A 390 16.87 3.31 -20.85
CA PRO A 390 16.74 2.61 -22.11
C PRO A 390 16.07 3.51 -23.16
N LEU A 391 16.58 3.49 -24.39
CA LEU A 391 15.92 4.10 -25.54
C LEU A 391 14.80 3.16 -25.99
N ARG A 392 13.57 3.66 -26.02
CA ARG A 392 12.44 2.96 -26.63
C ARG A 392 12.45 3.18 -28.14
N GLU A 393 12.25 2.12 -28.92
CA GLU A 393 12.06 2.27 -30.37
C GLU A 393 10.83 3.15 -30.64
N VAL A 394 11.07 4.31 -31.26
CA VAL A 394 9.98 5.17 -31.73
C VAL A 394 9.29 4.45 -32.87
N ARG A 395 8.11 3.83 -32.60
CA ARG A 395 7.28 3.29 -33.68
C ARG A 395 6.92 4.44 -34.65
N LYS A 396 7.48 4.44 -35.85
CA LYS A 396 7.01 5.33 -36.92
C LYS A 396 5.51 5.08 -37.10
N PRO A 397 4.70 6.14 -37.16
CA PRO A 397 3.29 5.95 -37.49
C PRO A 397 3.19 5.23 -38.85
N PRO A 398 2.23 4.32 -39.06
CA PRO A 398 2.05 3.66 -40.33
C PRO A 398 1.84 4.72 -41.41
N ALA A 399 2.62 4.64 -42.49
CA ALA A 399 2.48 5.52 -43.63
C ALA A 399 1.03 5.40 -44.14
N ILE A 400 0.29 6.49 -44.04
CA ILE A 400 -1.06 6.61 -44.62
C ILE A 400 -0.84 6.51 -46.13
N ARG A 401 -1.31 5.42 -46.72
CA ARG A 401 -1.39 5.22 -48.20
C ARG A 401 -2.62 5.88 -48.75
#